data_fc70e911cb18e65e57472a861853f203
#
_entry.id   fc70e911cb18e65e57472a861853f203
#
_cell.length_a   1.000
_cell.length_b   1.000
_cell.length_c   1.000
_cell.angle_alpha   90.00
_cell.angle_beta   90.00
_cell.angle_gamma   90.00
#
_symmetry.space_group_name_H-M   'P 1'
#
loop_
_entity.id
_entity.type
_entity.pdbx_description
1 polymer ?
#
loop_
_entity_poly.entity_id
_entity_poly.type
_entity_poly.pdbx_seq_one_letter_code
_entity_poly.pdbx_strand_id
1 'polypeptide(L)'
;MIAKTTTGNDFEGALTYGAGQRVGRGKEPGEAPLLVVSNLIPGTPKEMAQDMRAVAAQSKKIQKPVWHTVLSWKAGEVVSQAQKVAAAQRYCELIGAPIDRHQVVVYEHRDKKHAHVHIYLNRVPIDGGPALRTDNNFYRQPAITRQISQELGMDPIPERRRSLRALDPTKEAAREQVSRALQLLLAQANRGGEEWLALQLQKELIGVRYTHDRGGVLRGVSFEVNGVAVRGQEVGYKGAQLREALTTPGLQAALGPKVVSTPSTDKPVVLPVLDKKKPPKRCRRQGPAR
;
A
#
# COMPACT_ATOMS: atom_id res chain seq x y z
N MET A 1 -7.80 -7.79 -11.09
CA MET A 1 -8.48 -6.99 -10.04
C MET A 1 -7.46 -6.31 -9.14
N ILE A 2 -7.71 -5.09 -8.66
CA ILE A 2 -6.89 -4.37 -7.67
C ILE A 2 -7.76 -3.97 -6.47
N ALA A 3 -7.15 -3.80 -5.30
CA ALA A 3 -7.80 -3.32 -4.09
C ALA A 3 -7.15 -2.04 -3.59
N LYS A 4 -7.97 -1.07 -3.16
CA LYS A 4 -7.52 0.14 -2.48
C LYS A 4 -8.32 0.33 -1.21
N THR A 5 -7.64 0.35 -0.07
CA THR A 5 -8.28 0.43 1.25
C THR A 5 -7.98 1.73 1.97
N THR A 6 -8.98 2.23 2.67
CA THR A 6 -8.89 3.34 3.63
C THR A 6 -9.61 2.96 4.91
N THR A 7 -9.30 3.63 6.02
CA THR A 7 -10.01 3.47 7.29
C THR A 7 -10.55 4.81 7.76
N GLY A 8 -11.71 4.79 8.42
CA GLY A 8 -12.39 5.99 8.90
C GLY A 8 -13.14 5.74 10.22
N ASN A 9 -13.81 6.76 10.70
CA ASN A 9 -14.63 6.73 11.91
C ASN A 9 -16.12 7.07 11.66
N ASP A 10 -16.46 7.45 10.41
CA ASP A 10 -17.80 7.88 10.04
C ASP A 10 -18.51 6.82 9.16
N PHE A 11 -19.31 5.98 9.76
CA PHE A 11 -20.10 4.97 9.04
C PHE A 11 -21.21 5.62 8.17
N GLU A 12 -21.87 6.66 8.68
CA GLU A 12 -22.98 7.28 7.96
C GLU A 12 -22.49 7.98 6.69
N GLY A 13 -21.42 8.79 6.81
CA GLY A 13 -20.82 9.42 5.65
C GLY A 13 -20.26 8.40 4.64
N ALA A 14 -19.75 7.26 5.10
CA ALA A 14 -19.25 6.20 4.24
C ALA A 14 -20.38 5.49 3.50
N LEU A 15 -21.45 5.08 4.19
CA LEU A 15 -22.55 4.34 3.58
C LEU A 15 -23.45 5.23 2.69
N THR A 16 -23.71 6.49 3.07
CA THR A 16 -24.45 7.45 2.24
C THR A 16 -23.66 7.78 0.95
N TYR A 17 -22.34 7.86 1.02
CA TYR A 17 -21.49 7.95 -0.18
C TYR A 17 -21.60 6.68 -1.04
N GLY A 18 -21.50 5.50 -0.41
CA GLY A 18 -21.65 4.21 -1.08
C GLY A 18 -23.00 4.04 -1.79
N ALA A 19 -24.07 4.51 -1.17
CA ALA A 19 -25.40 4.50 -1.74
C ALA A 19 -25.68 5.61 -2.77
N GLY A 20 -24.68 6.44 -3.10
CA GLY A 20 -24.84 7.54 -4.06
C GLY A 20 -25.66 8.73 -3.56
N GLN A 21 -26.05 8.74 -2.28
CA GLN A 21 -26.85 9.82 -1.67
C GLN A 21 -26.00 11.07 -1.37
N ARG A 22 -24.68 10.94 -1.38
CA ARG A 22 -23.74 12.04 -1.16
C ARG A 22 -22.89 12.26 -2.41
N VAL A 23 -23.30 13.19 -3.23
CA VAL A 23 -22.53 13.60 -4.42
C VAL A 23 -21.37 14.49 -3.97
N GLY A 24 -20.16 14.19 -4.41
CA GLY A 24 -19.00 15.06 -4.18
C GLY A 24 -19.20 16.42 -4.86
N ARG A 25 -18.63 17.50 -4.30
CA ARG A 25 -18.72 18.86 -4.88
C ARG A 25 -18.35 18.83 -6.36
N GLY A 26 -19.28 19.31 -7.20
CA GLY A 26 -19.06 19.45 -8.65
C GLY A 26 -19.21 18.18 -9.48
N LYS A 27 -19.87 17.14 -8.95
CA LYS A 27 -20.26 15.96 -9.72
C LYS A 27 -21.78 15.91 -9.87
N GLU A 28 -22.22 15.69 -11.10
CA GLU A 28 -23.62 15.36 -11.37
C GLU A 28 -23.98 14.00 -10.74
N PRO A 29 -25.24 13.81 -10.29
CA PRO A 29 -25.72 12.52 -9.84
C PRO A 29 -25.58 11.51 -10.99
N GLY A 30 -24.73 10.52 -10.83
CA GLY A 30 -24.63 9.40 -11.75
C GLY A 30 -25.76 8.38 -11.52
N GLU A 31 -25.71 7.27 -12.25
CA GLU A 31 -26.58 6.12 -11.99
C GLU A 31 -26.48 5.68 -10.53
N ALA A 32 -27.63 5.44 -9.89
CA ALA A 32 -27.68 5.05 -8.49
C ALA A 32 -26.89 3.75 -8.25
N PRO A 33 -25.99 3.72 -7.26
CA PRO A 33 -25.24 2.51 -6.93
C PRO A 33 -26.16 1.38 -6.53
N LEU A 34 -25.85 0.16 -6.98
CA LEU A 34 -26.59 -1.03 -6.62
C LEU A 34 -26.07 -1.61 -5.31
N LEU A 35 -26.97 -1.81 -4.34
CA LEU A 35 -26.64 -2.60 -3.14
C LEU A 35 -26.49 -4.07 -3.53
N VAL A 36 -25.29 -4.62 -3.38
CA VAL A 36 -24.93 -5.97 -3.82
C VAL A 36 -24.93 -6.97 -2.68
N VAL A 37 -24.43 -6.55 -1.51
CA VAL A 37 -24.39 -7.35 -0.28
C VAL A 37 -24.70 -6.44 0.89
N SER A 38 -25.59 -6.89 1.77
CA SER A 38 -25.75 -6.35 3.11
C SER A 38 -25.86 -7.54 4.05
N ASN A 39 -24.86 -7.69 4.93
CA ASN A 39 -24.79 -8.82 5.83
C ASN A 39 -24.85 -8.36 7.28
N LEU A 40 -25.73 -8.99 8.08
CA LEU A 40 -25.98 -8.72 9.50
C LEU A 40 -26.54 -7.32 9.80
N ILE A 41 -26.94 -6.53 8.78
CA ILE A 41 -27.45 -5.17 8.93
C ILE A 41 -28.44 -4.83 7.80
N PRO A 42 -29.71 -5.12 7.96
CA PRO A 42 -30.77 -4.67 7.03
C PRO A 42 -31.04 -3.17 7.18
N GLY A 43 -31.69 -2.57 6.19
CA GLY A 43 -32.23 -1.22 6.27
C GLY A 43 -31.58 -0.19 5.34
N THR A 44 -31.89 1.07 5.62
CA THR A 44 -31.34 2.23 4.92
C THR A 44 -29.85 2.47 5.30
N PRO A 45 -29.06 3.20 4.50
CA PRO A 45 -27.67 3.52 4.86
C PRO A 45 -27.51 4.16 6.25
N LYS A 46 -28.49 4.93 6.68
CA LYS A 46 -28.49 5.56 8.00
C LYS A 46 -28.74 4.55 9.13
N GLU A 47 -29.68 3.65 8.96
CA GLU A 47 -29.98 2.57 9.91
C GLU A 47 -28.80 1.60 10.01
N MET A 48 -28.27 1.15 8.87
CA MET A 48 -27.04 0.34 8.82
C MET A 48 -25.87 1.02 9.55
N ALA A 49 -25.71 2.33 9.39
CA ALA A 49 -24.66 3.08 10.07
C ALA A 49 -24.86 3.15 11.60
N GLN A 50 -26.12 3.19 12.05
CA GLN A 50 -26.43 3.14 13.49
C GLN A 50 -26.07 1.79 14.08
N ASP A 51 -26.44 0.70 13.41
CA ASP A 51 -26.10 -0.66 13.83
C ASP A 51 -24.59 -0.90 13.85
N MET A 52 -23.89 -0.44 12.82
CA MET A 52 -22.43 -0.51 12.78
C MET A 52 -21.76 0.30 13.91
N ARG A 53 -22.31 1.46 14.25
CA ARG A 53 -21.83 2.26 15.39
C ARG A 53 -22.04 1.55 16.72
N ALA A 54 -23.19 0.92 16.90
CA ALA A 54 -23.51 0.17 18.13
C ALA A 54 -22.50 -0.98 18.37
N VAL A 55 -22.20 -1.75 17.33
CA VAL A 55 -21.18 -2.81 17.40
C VAL A 55 -19.78 -2.22 17.59
N ALA A 56 -19.42 -1.17 16.88
CA ALA A 56 -18.10 -0.52 17.01
C ALA A 56 -17.85 0.03 18.43
N ALA A 57 -18.89 0.49 19.12
CA ALA A 57 -18.81 1.01 20.49
C ALA A 57 -18.39 -0.05 21.53
N GLN A 58 -18.49 -1.34 21.20
CA GLN A 58 -17.99 -2.43 22.05
C GLN A 58 -16.46 -2.40 22.23
N SER A 59 -15.75 -1.73 21.31
CA SER A 59 -14.29 -1.62 21.38
C SER A 59 -13.82 -0.17 21.57
N LYS A 60 -13.46 0.17 22.82
CA LYS A 60 -12.89 1.49 23.16
C LYS A 60 -11.50 1.75 22.51
N LYS A 61 -10.81 0.70 22.06
CA LYS A 61 -9.45 0.81 21.49
C LYS A 61 -9.46 1.17 20.00
N ILE A 62 -10.54 0.90 19.27
CA ILE A 62 -10.61 1.07 17.83
C ILE A 62 -11.16 2.45 17.48
N GLN A 63 -10.28 3.38 17.17
CA GLN A 63 -10.62 4.77 16.83
C GLN A 63 -11.14 4.92 15.38
N LYS A 64 -10.79 3.99 14.48
CA LYS A 64 -11.20 3.97 13.07
C LYS A 64 -11.86 2.64 12.73
N PRO A 65 -13.11 2.44 13.14
CA PRO A 65 -13.81 1.17 12.95
C PRO A 65 -14.28 0.93 11.51
N VAL A 66 -14.41 1.96 10.69
CA VAL A 66 -14.78 1.83 9.27
C VAL A 66 -13.59 1.34 8.47
N TRP A 67 -13.76 0.22 7.79
CA TRP A 67 -12.86 -0.27 6.76
C TRP A 67 -13.56 -0.12 5.42
N HIS A 68 -13.01 0.68 4.52
CA HIS A 68 -13.54 0.89 3.19
C HIS A 68 -12.53 0.42 2.16
N THR A 69 -12.92 -0.55 1.33
CA THR A 69 -12.11 -1.06 0.23
C THR A 69 -12.86 -0.91 -1.09
N VAL A 70 -12.15 -0.44 -2.10
CA VAL A 70 -12.62 -0.46 -3.49
C VAL A 70 -11.92 -1.61 -4.20
N LEU A 71 -12.68 -2.58 -4.69
CA LEU A 71 -12.20 -3.58 -5.65
C LEU A 71 -12.50 -3.09 -7.06
N SER A 72 -11.50 -3.03 -7.91
CA SER A 72 -11.63 -2.55 -9.29
C SER A 72 -11.04 -3.55 -10.27
N TRP A 73 -11.74 -3.80 -11.37
CA TRP A 73 -11.33 -4.69 -12.44
C TRP A 73 -10.66 -3.92 -13.58
N LYS A 74 -10.13 -4.61 -14.56
CA LYS A 74 -9.53 -4.01 -15.74
C LYS A 74 -10.62 -3.33 -16.60
N ALA A 75 -10.29 -2.22 -17.25
CA ALA A 75 -11.21 -1.61 -18.20
C ALA A 75 -11.51 -2.57 -19.37
N GLY A 76 -12.79 -2.71 -19.68
CA GLY A 76 -13.28 -3.65 -20.70
C GLY A 76 -13.45 -5.10 -20.22
N GLU A 77 -13.08 -5.43 -18.99
CA GLU A 77 -13.35 -6.73 -18.39
C GLU A 77 -14.83 -6.84 -18.00
N VAL A 78 -15.52 -7.86 -18.54
CA VAL A 78 -16.90 -8.13 -18.20
C VAL A 78 -16.93 -8.99 -16.94
N VAL A 79 -17.47 -8.45 -15.86
CA VAL A 79 -17.56 -9.12 -14.56
C VAL A 79 -19.03 -9.25 -14.18
N SER A 80 -19.50 -10.48 -14.01
CA SER A 80 -20.88 -10.75 -13.62
C SER A 80 -21.16 -10.30 -12.19
N GLN A 81 -22.44 -10.10 -11.88
CA GLN A 81 -22.89 -9.80 -10.51
C GLN A 81 -22.43 -10.87 -9.51
N ALA A 82 -22.56 -12.15 -9.87
CA ALA A 82 -22.13 -13.26 -9.02
C ALA A 82 -20.62 -13.22 -8.73
N GLN A 83 -19.80 -12.90 -9.73
CA GLN A 83 -18.35 -12.75 -9.55
C GLN A 83 -18.01 -11.56 -8.64
N LYS A 84 -18.72 -10.44 -8.74
CA LYS A 84 -18.52 -9.27 -7.85
C LYS A 84 -18.85 -9.61 -6.39
N VAL A 85 -19.98 -10.33 -6.17
CA VAL A 85 -20.36 -10.81 -4.83
C VAL A 85 -19.32 -11.77 -4.28
N ALA A 86 -18.94 -12.79 -5.05
CA ALA A 86 -17.95 -13.79 -4.64
C ALA A 86 -16.58 -13.14 -4.34
N ALA A 87 -16.15 -12.19 -5.16
CA ALA A 87 -14.91 -11.46 -4.94
C ALA A 87 -14.94 -10.64 -3.65
N ALA A 88 -16.06 -9.96 -3.36
CA ALA A 88 -16.20 -9.18 -2.14
C ALA A 88 -16.22 -10.06 -0.89
N GLN A 89 -16.96 -11.16 -0.90
CA GLN A 89 -16.99 -12.13 0.20
C GLN A 89 -15.62 -12.75 0.44
N ARG A 90 -14.99 -13.23 -0.62
CA ARG A 90 -13.66 -13.84 -0.54
C ARG A 90 -12.59 -12.87 -0.07
N TYR A 91 -12.70 -11.60 -0.48
CA TYR A 91 -11.83 -10.54 0.02
C TYR A 91 -11.98 -10.37 1.54
N CYS A 92 -13.20 -10.32 2.07
CA CYS A 92 -13.45 -10.21 3.51
C CYS A 92 -12.85 -11.40 4.28
N GLU A 93 -12.99 -12.62 3.79
CA GLU A 93 -12.38 -13.82 4.39
C GLU A 93 -10.86 -13.71 4.44
N LEU A 94 -10.22 -13.40 3.30
CA LEU A 94 -8.75 -13.38 3.18
C LEU A 94 -8.08 -12.25 3.97
N ILE A 95 -8.77 -11.14 4.21
CA ILE A 95 -8.25 -10.10 5.12
C ILE A 95 -8.39 -10.49 6.59
N GLY A 96 -9.20 -11.50 6.92
CA GLY A 96 -9.47 -11.96 8.28
C GLY A 96 -10.73 -11.34 8.91
N ALA A 97 -11.69 -10.95 8.09
CA ALA A 97 -12.98 -10.41 8.51
C ALA A 97 -14.13 -11.12 7.80
N PRO A 98 -14.37 -12.42 8.10
CA PRO A 98 -15.42 -13.19 7.46
C PRO A 98 -16.79 -12.58 7.74
N ILE A 99 -17.69 -12.71 6.76
CA ILE A 99 -18.98 -12.02 6.74
C ILE A 99 -20.00 -12.52 7.78
N ASP A 100 -19.78 -13.68 8.34
CA ASP A 100 -20.59 -14.23 9.46
C ASP A 100 -20.29 -13.58 10.80
N ARG A 101 -19.14 -12.91 10.92
CA ARG A 101 -18.70 -12.23 12.15
C ARG A 101 -18.60 -10.72 12.03
N HIS A 102 -18.55 -10.19 10.83
CA HIS A 102 -18.39 -8.76 10.58
C HIS A 102 -19.56 -8.19 9.78
N GLN A 103 -20.03 -7.03 10.16
CA GLN A 103 -21.03 -6.28 9.41
C GLN A 103 -20.38 -5.75 8.12
N VAL A 104 -20.93 -6.13 6.98
CA VAL A 104 -20.41 -5.80 5.64
C VAL A 104 -21.51 -5.27 4.75
N VAL A 105 -21.23 -4.18 4.05
CA VAL A 105 -22.10 -3.61 3.02
C VAL A 105 -21.28 -3.41 1.75
N VAL A 106 -21.81 -3.85 0.62
CA VAL A 106 -21.14 -3.75 -0.68
C VAL A 106 -22.04 -3.03 -1.68
N TYR A 107 -21.54 -1.95 -2.25
CA TYR A 107 -22.20 -1.22 -3.33
C TYR A 107 -21.42 -1.36 -4.62
N GLU A 108 -22.12 -1.63 -5.73
CA GLU A 108 -21.59 -1.54 -7.07
C GLU A 108 -21.80 -0.12 -7.60
N HIS A 109 -20.74 0.53 -8.06
CA HIS A 109 -20.79 1.81 -8.74
C HIS A 109 -20.58 1.63 -10.23
N ARG A 110 -21.30 2.42 -11.06
CA ARG A 110 -21.23 2.40 -12.54
C ARG A 110 -20.74 3.72 -13.12
N ASP A 111 -20.17 4.58 -12.29
CA ASP A 111 -19.68 5.92 -12.65
C ASP A 111 -18.35 5.92 -13.41
N LYS A 112 -17.76 4.75 -13.67
CA LYS A 112 -16.46 4.59 -14.33
C LYS A 112 -16.50 3.59 -15.48
N LYS A 113 -15.52 3.71 -16.39
CA LYS A 113 -15.35 2.79 -17.53
C LYS A 113 -14.95 1.36 -17.14
N HIS A 114 -14.65 1.12 -15.89
CA HIS A 114 -14.28 -0.19 -15.36
C HIS A 114 -15.20 -0.59 -14.21
N ALA A 115 -15.52 -1.87 -14.14
CA ALA A 115 -16.31 -2.42 -13.05
C ALA A 115 -15.59 -2.20 -11.71
N HIS A 116 -16.31 -1.78 -10.69
CA HIS A 116 -15.79 -1.66 -9.33
C HIS A 116 -16.90 -1.77 -8.29
N VAL A 117 -16.49 -2.26 -7.12
CA VAL A 117 -17.37 -2.34 -5.95
C VAL A 117 -16.71 -1.69 -4.76
N HIS A 118 -17.53 -1.08 -3.92
CA HIS A 118 -17.12 -0.49 -2.65
C HIS A 118 -17.56 -1.41 -1.52
N ILE A 119 -16.63 -1.91 -0.72
CA ILE A 119 -16.87 -2.75 0.45
C ILE A 119 -16.70 -1.87 1.68
N TYR A 120 -17.74 -1.74 2.47
CA TYR A 120 -17.75 -1.09 3.78
C TYR A 120 -17.91 -2.16 4.84
N LEU A 121 -16.96 -2.23 5.75
CA LEU A 121 -16.88 -3.26 6.77
C LEU A 121 -16.64 -2.64 8.14
N ASN A 122 -17.34 -3.14 9.15
CA ASN A 122 -17.03 -2.84 10.54
C ASN A 122 -15.86 -3.69 10.99
N ARG A 123 -14.75 -3.06 11.39
CA ARG A 123 -13.55 -3.75 11.90
C ARG A 123 -13.79 -4.48 13.22
N VAL A 124 -14.76 -4.04 14.01
CA VAL A 124 -15.16 -4.69 15.26
C VAL A 124 -16.17 -5.78 14.92
N PRO A 125 -15.87 -7.04 15.26
CA PRO A 125 -16.80 -8.14 14.99
C PRO A 125 -17.98 -8.11 15.96
N ILE A 126 -19.12 -8.71 15.57
CA ILE A 126 -20.35 -8.72 16.36
C ILE A 126 -20.24 -9.59 17.62
N ASP A 127 -19.33 -10.55 17.64
CA ASP A 127 -19.11 -11.51 18.73
C ASP A 127 -18.15 -11.00 19.82
N GLY A 128 -17.70 -9.74 19.74
CA GLY A 128 -16.77 -9.17 20.73
C GLY A 128 -15.33 -9.67 20.62
N GLY A 129 -15.00 -10.41 19.56
CA GLY A 129 -13.64 -10.90 19.30
C GLY A 129 -12.65 -9.80 18.91
N PRO A 130 -11.42 -10.17 18.57
CA PRO A 130 -10.39 -9.19 18.17
C PRO A 130 -10.79 -8.46 16.87
N ALA A 131 -10.64 -7.15 16.90
CA ALA A 131 -10.94 -6.32 15.74
C ALA A 131 -9.95 -6.58 14.58
N LEU A 132 -10.42 -6.42 13.34
CA LEU A 132 -9.61 -6.54 12.14
C LEU A 132 -8.39 -5.63 12.22
N ARG A 133 -7.20 -6.22 12.06
CA ARG A 133 -5.92 -5.51 12.06
C ARG A 133 -5.73 -4.73 10.76
N THR A 134 -5.03 -3.59 10.83
CA THR A 134 -4.75 -2.71 9.69
C THR A 134 -3.29 -2.71 9.26
N ASP A 135 -2.42 -3.37 10.02
CA ASP A 135 -1.00 -3.46 9.74
C ASP A 135 -0.73 -4.27 8.47
N ASN A 136 0.31 -3.88 7.75
CA ASN A 136 0.76 -4.52 6.51
C ASN A 136 -0.30 -4.67 5.41
N ASN A 137 -1.42 -3.97 5.53
CA ASN A 137 -2.53 -4.07 4.59
C ASN A 137 -2.10 -3.78 3.15
N PHE A 138 -1.30 -2.75 2.95
CA PHE A 138 -0.78 -2.37 1.63
C PHE A 138 0.01 -3.51 0.95
N TYR A 139 0.79 -4.28 1.72
CA TYR A 139 1.59 -5.39 1.19
C TYR A 139 0.79 -6.66 0.96
N ARG A 140 -0.28 -6.88 1.74
CA ARG A 140 -1.14 -8.08 1.64
C ARG A 140 -2.11 -8.01 0.46
N GLN A 141 -2.64 -6.83 0.13
CA GLN A 141 -3.67 -6.65 -0.88
C GLN A 141 -3.32 -7.21 -2.27
N PRO A 142 -2.11 -7.01 -2.84
CA PRO A 142 -1.77 -7.56 -4.15
C PRO A 142 -1.83 -9.10 -4.20
N ALA A 143 -1.40 -9.77 -3.13
CA ALA A 143 -1.47 -11.23 -3.04
C ALA A 143 -2.93 -11.71 -2.95
N ILE A 144 -3.73 -11.07 -2.09
CA ILE A 144 -5.16 -11.37 -1.93
C ILE A 144 -5.92 -11.19 -3.26
N THR A 145 -5.74 -10.07 -3.94
CA THR A 145 -6.46 -9.81 -5.20
C THR A 145 -6.04 -10.75 -6.32
N ARG A 146 -4.79 -11.19 -6.34
CA ARG A 146 -4.29 -12.20 -7.30
C ARG A 146 -4.92 -13.56 -7.01
N GLN A 147 -4.96 -13.96 -5.75
CA GLN A 147 -5.59 -15.21 -5.34
C GLN A 147 -7.07 -15.25 -5.72
N ILE A 148 -7.83 -14.19 -5.42
CA ILE A 148 -9.25 -14.09 -5.79
C ILE A 148 -9.43 -14.14 -7.31
N SER A 149 -8.59 -13.44 -8.09
CA SER A 149 -8.65 -13.48 -9.55
C SER A 149 -8.45 -14.90 -10.08
N GLN A 150 -7.50 -15.64 -9.52
CA GLN A 150 -7.26 -17.05 -9.89
C GLN A 150 -8.43 -17.96 -9.52
N GLU A 151 -8.95 -17.84 -8.29
CA GLU A 151 -10.08 -18.66 -7.79
C GLU A 151 -11.36 -18.43 -8.60
N LEU A 152 -11.59 -17.21 -9.11
CA LEU A 152 -12.78 -16.85 -9.88
C LEU A 152 -12.57 -16.91 -11.41
N GLY A 153 -11.45 -17.45 -11.89
CA GLY A 153 -11.14 -17.56 -13.31
C GLY A 153 -11.02 -16.22 -14.04
N MET A 154 -10.64 -15.16 -13.32
CA MET A 154 -10.41 -13.84 -13.87
C MET A 154 -8.94 -13.63 -14.22
N ASP A 155 -8.66 -12.80 -15.22
CA ASP A 155 -7.28 -12.42 -15.54
C ASP A 155 -6.64 -11.65 -14.38
N PRO A 156 -5.54 -12.13 -13.80
CA PRO A 156 -4.83 -11.36 -12.80
C PRO A 156 -4.28 -10.09 -13.44
N ILE A 157 -4.49 -8.94 -12.80
CA ILE A 157 -3.80 -7.73 -13.22
C ILE A 157 -2.30 -7.96 -12.98
N PRO A 158 -1.46 -7.82 -14.03
CA PRO A 158 -0.02 -7.96 -13.86
C PRO A 158 0.44 -7.10 -12.70
N GLU A 159 1.30 -7.65 -11.84
CA GLU A 159 1.98 -6.81 -10.87
C GLU A 159 2.46 -5.56 -11.61
N ARG A 160 2.12 -4.39 -11.09
CA ARG A 160 2.86 -3.21 -11.48
C ARG A 160 4.30 -3.58 -11.19
N ARG A 161 5.00 -4.12 -12.17
CA ARG A 161 6.44 -4.06 -12.15
C ARG A 161 6.67 -2.61 -11.76
N ARG A 162 7.26 -2.37 -10.58
CA ARG A 162 7.86 -1.07 -10.33
C ARG A 162 8.51 -0.78 -11.65
N SER A 163 7.84 0.06 -12.45
CA SER A 163 8.38 0.32 -13.77
C SER A 163 9.80 0.68 -13.43
N LEU A 164 10.74 -0.10 -13.92
CA LEU A 164 11.99 0.48 -14.31
C LEU A 164 11.51 1.55 -15.30
N ARG A 165 11.01 2.69 -14.79
CA ARG A 165 11.00 3.92 -15.52
C ARG A 165 12.41 3.96 -16.00
N ALA A 166 12.58 3.84 -17.30
CA ALA A 166 13.86 4.03 -17.92
C ALA A 166 14.45 5.21 -17.16
N LEU A 167 15.48 4.93 -16.35
CA LEU A 167 16.00 5.90 -15.40
C LEU A 167 16.24 7.11 -16.26
N ASP A 168 15.53 8.21 -16.01
CA ASP A 168 15.74 9.43 -16.77
C ASP A 168 17.22 9.78 -16.56
N PRO A 169 18.08 9.66 -17.58
CA PRO A 169 19.53 9.79 -17.42
C PRO A 169 19.88 11.14 -16.78
N THR A 170 19.11 12.17 -17.09
CA THR A 170 19.26 13.53 -16.56
C THR A 170 18.96 13.55 -15.05
N LYS A 171 17.91 12.87 -14.64
CA LYS A 171 17.54 12.77 -13.23
C LYS A 171 18.51 11.91 -12.43
N GLU A 172 19.05 10.87 -13.04
CA GLU A 172 20.01 10.00 -12.39
C GLU A 172 21.36 10.72 -12.21
N ALA A 173 21.83 11.45 -13.22
CA ALA A 173 23.01 12.30 -13.12
C ALA A 173 22.85 13.36 -12.01
N ALA A 174 21.67 13.99 -11.92
CA ALA A 174 21.38 14.96 -10.85
C ALA A 174 21.37 14.31 -9.46
N ARG A 175 20.86 13.10 -9.29
CA ARG A 175 20.91 12.33 -8.03
C ARG A 175 22.35 11.99 -7.64
N GLU A 176 23.15 11.54 -8.59
CA GLU A 176 24.53 11.19 -8.36
C GLU A 176 25.35 12.42 -7.91
N GLN A 177 25.17 13.55 -8.60
CA GLN A 177 25.82 14.81 -8.25
C GLN A 177 25.46 15.24 -6.81
N VAL A 178 24.15 15.26 -6.46
CA VAL A 178 23.68 15.62 -5.12
C VAL A 178 24.21 14.63 -4.07
N SER A 179 24.19 13.34 -4.36
CA SER A 179 24.67 12.30 -3.44
C SER A 179 26.15 12.45 -3.14
N ARG A 180 26.96 12.65 -4.19
CA ARG A 180 28.41 12.87 -4.06
C ARG A 180 28.73 14.13 -3.26
N ALA A 181 28.06 15.25 -3.56
CA ALA A 181 28.26 16.50 -2.83
C ALA A 181 27.91 16.36 -1.35
N LEU A 182 26.76 15.74 -1.03
CA LEU A 182 26.35 15.50 0.35
C LEU A 182 27.33 14.58 1.10
N GLN A 183 27.82 13.52 0.49
CA GLN A 183 28.81 12.62 1.09
C GLN A 183 30.10 13.37 1.45
N LEU A 184 30.62 14.19 0.54
CA LEU A 184 31.84 14.97 0.76
C LEU A 184 31.63 16.04 1.85
N LEU A 185 30.54 16.78 1.80
CA LEU A 185 30.26 17.88 2.75
C LEU A 185 29.95 17.33 4.16
N LEU A 186 29.17 16.28 4.25
CA LEU A 186 28.81 15.67 5.55
C LEU A 186 29.94 14.84 6.18
N ALA A 187 31.00 14.53 5.46
CA ALA A 187 32.21 13.91 6.00
C ALA A 187 33.17 14.94 6.65
N GLN A 188 33.00 16.23 6.42
CA GLN A 188 33.89 17.25 6.98
C GLN A 188 33.73 17.37 8.51
N ALA A 189 34.84 17.53 9.22
CA ALA A 189 34.83 17.68 10.68
C ALA A 189 34.19 19.01 11.15
N ASN A 190 34.45 20.10 10.42
CA ASN A 190 34.01 21.46 10.75
C ASN A 190 32.79 21.87 9.93
N ARG A 191 31.71 21.08 9.99
CA ARG A 191 30.46 21.39 9.31
C ARG A 191 29.53 22.23 10.17
N GLY A 192 28.79 23.13 9.52
CA GLY A 192 27.77 23.95 10.12
C GLY A 192 26.37 23.34 10.01
N GLY A 193 25.36 24.15 10.33
CA GLY A 193 23.94 23.78 10.16
C GLY A 193 23.44 23.87 8.72
N GLU A 194 22.12 24.03 8.58
CA GLU A 194 21.45 24.08 7.28
C GLU A 194 21.94 25.22 6.38
N GLU A 195 22.20 26.39 6.94
CA GLU A 195 22.72 27.54 6.17
C GLU A 195 24.11 27.28 5.60
N TRP A 196 25.00 26.68 6.40
CA TRP A 196 26.32 26.30 5.94
C TRP A 196 26.22 25.29 4.79
N LEU A 197 25.36 24.26 4.95
CA LEU A 197 25.17 23.26 3.91
C LEU A 197 24.61 23.89 2.63
N ALA A 198 23.67 24.81 2.73
CA ALA A 198 23.12 25.54 1.59
C ALA A 198 24.21 26.32 0.83
N LEU A 199 25.08 27.03 1.54
CA LEU A 199 26.19 27.78 0.96
C LEU A 199 27.21 26.87 0.26
N GLN A 200 27.53 25.71 0.85
CA GLN A 200 28.45 24.77 0.22
C GLN A 200 27.84 24.13 -1.03
N LEU A 201 26.58 23.70 -0.96
CA LEU A 201 25.87 23.13 -2.12
C LEU A 201 25.72 24.14 -3.26
N GLN A 202 25.51 25.43 -2.95
CA GLN A 202 25.44 26.48 -3.95
C GLN A 202 26.75 26.64 -4.74
N LYS A 203 27.91 26.41 -4.12
CA LYS A 203 29.22 26.39 -4.82
C LYS A 203 29.33 25.27 -5.84
N GLU A 204 28.61 24.15 -5.60
CA GLU A 204 28.51 22.99 -6.50
C GLU A 204 27.34 23.14 -7.51
N LEU A 205 26.75 24.34 -7.60
CA LEU A 205 25.58 24.62 -8.46
C LEU A 205 24.35 23.75 -8.11
N ILE A 206 24.22 23.39 -6.83
CA ILE A 206 23.10 22.63 -6.28
C ILE A 206 22.24 23.57 -5.43
N GLY A 207 21.01 23.84 -5.88
CA GLY A 207 20.00 24.53 -5.07
C GLY A 207 19.46 23.60 -3.98
N VAL A 208 19.16 24.13 -2.80
CA VAL A 208 18.54 23.37 -1.73
C VAL A 208 17.31 24.10 -1.19
N ARG A 209 16.25 23.34 -0.88
CA ARG A 209 15.04 23.85 -0.23
C ARG A 209 14.72 22.99 0.97
N TYR A 210 14.66 23.62 2.13
CA TYR A 210 14.26 23.00 3.39
C TYR A 210 12.77 23.20 3.66
N THR A 211 12.15 22.22 4.32
CA THR A 211 10.77 22.30 4.78
C THR A 211 10.74 22.03 6.28
N HIS A 212 10.30 23.03 7.05
CA HIS A 212 10.20 22.96 8.51
C HIS A 212 8.73 22.81 8.94
N ASP A 213 8.51 22.26 10.12
CA ASP A 213 7.21 22.31 10.77
C ASP A 213 6.98 23.62 11.52
N ARG A 214 5.83 23.75 12.19
CA ARG A 214 5.47 24.95 12.97
C ARG A 214 6.43 25.22 14.14
N GLY A 215 7.16 24.23 14.61
CA GLY A 215 8.17 24.35 15.66
C GLY A 215 9.60 24.58 15.14
N GLY A 216 9.78 24.84 13.84
CA GLY A 216 11.09 25.08 13.23
C GLY A 216 11.91 23.81 13.02
N VAL A 217 11.33 22.61 13.18
CA VAL A 217 12.05 21.35 13.01
C VAL A 217 12.07 20.93 11.54
N LEU A 218 13.25 20.65 11.00
CA LEU A 218 13.44 20.18 9.62
C LEU A 218 12.70 18.86 9.37
N ARG A 219 11.71 18.90 8.47
CA ARG A 219 10.88 17.73 8.07
C ARG A 219 11.21 17.20 6.70
N GLY A 220 11.68 18.07 5.81
CA GLY A 220 11.98 17.65 4.44
C GLY A 220 13.10 18.47 3.82
N VAL A 221 13.73 17.90 2.81
CA VAL A 221 14.73 18.57 1.98
C VAL A 221 14.54 18.16 0.53
N SER A 222 14.74 19.10 -0.37
CA SER A 222 14.81 18.87 -1.82
C SER A 222 15.96 19.66 -2.40
N PHE A 223 16.53 19.14 -3.48
CA PHE A 223 17.66 19.70 -4.18
C PHE A 223 17.26 20.00 -5.62
N GLU A 224 17.96 20.94 -6.25
CA GLU A 224 17.77 21.27 -7.65
C GLU A 224 19.12 21.36 -8.34
N VAL A 225 19.28 20.63 -9.44
CA VAL A 225 20.49 20.61 -10.27
C VAL A 225 20.08 20.81 -11.71
N ASN A 226 20.54 21.88 -12.36
CA ASN A 226 20.23 22.19 -13.76
C ASN A 226 18.70 22.12 -14.07
N GLY A 227 17.86 22.66 -13.17
CA GLY A 227 16.41 22.63 -13.32
C GLY A 227 15.76 21.28 -12.98
N VAL A 228 16.53 20.26 -12.57
CA VAL A 228 16.03 18.95 -12.19
C VAL A 228 15.85 18.85 -10.69
N ALA A 229 14.62 18.64 -10.23
CA ALA A 229 14.33 18.49 -8.80
C ALA A 229 14.62 17.06 -8.30
N VAL A 230 15.40 16.95 -7.23
CA VAL A 230 15.76 15.71 -6.54
C VAL A 230 15.28 15.79 -5.09
N ARG A 231 14.47 14.83 -4.64
CA ARG A 231 14.01 14.77 -3.25
C ARG A 231 15.10 14.19 -2.36
N GLY A 232 15.23 14.68 -1.12
CA GLY A 232 16.22 14.17 -0.18
C GLY A 232 16.14 12.66 0.04
N GLN A 233 14.95 12.07 0.06
CA GLN A 233 14.77 10.61 0.16
C GLN A 233 15.33 9.83 -1.05
N GLU A 234 15.48 10.47 -2.22
CA GLU A 234 16.04 9.84 -3.43
C GLU A 234 17.57 9.71 -3.37
N VAL A 235 18.20 10.50 -2.49
CA VAL A 235 19.65 10.48 -2.21
C VAL A 235 19.97 10.01 -0.78
N GLY A 236 18.99 9.36 -0.11
CA GLY A 236 19.19 8.75 1.19
C GLY A 236 19.05 9.68 2.41
N TYR A 237 18.66 10.94 2.24
CA TYR A 237 18.51 11.90 3.33
C TYR A 237 17.07 12.44 3.43
N LYS A 238 16.26 11.87 4.34
CA LYS A 238 15.03 12.52 4.81
C LYS A 238 15.37 13.65 5.77
N GLY A 239 14.44 14.59 6.02
CA GLY A 239 14.70 15.72 6.92
C GLY A 239 15.29 15.34 8.27
N ALA A 240 14.77 14.29 8.91
CA ALA A 240 15.31 13.79 10.19
C ALA A 240 16.75 13.28 10.06
N GLN A 241 17.05 12.52 9.00
CA GLN A 241 18.39 11.97 8.74
C GLN A 241 19.41 13.07 8.41
N LEU A 242 18.99 14.08 7.64
CA LEU A 242 19.85 15.21 7.34
C LEU A 242 20.15 16.05 8.60
N ARG A 243 19.13 16.30 9.43
CA ARG A 243 19.33 16.98 10.71
C ARG A 243 20.31 16.24 11.62
N GLU A 244 20.13 14.93 11.76
CA GLU A 244 21.04 14.07 12.53
C GLU A 244 22.48 14.15 11.94
N ALA A 245 22.60 14.03 10.62
CA ALA A 245 23.89 14.14 9.95
C ALA A 245 24.57 15.51 10.14
N LEU A 246 23.83 16.61 10.25
CA LEU A 246 24.38 17.95 10.50
C LEU A 246 24.78 18.17 11.96
N THR A 247 24.17 17.46 12.91
CA THR A 247 24.43 17.61 14.35
C THR A 247 25.46 16.62 14.89
N THR A 248 25.70 15.50 14.21
CA THR A 248 26.62 14.44 14.68
C THR A 248 28.07 14.76 14.28
N PRO A 249 29.08 14.66 15.15
CA PRO A 249 30.49 14.88 14.79
C PRO A 249 30.98 13.98 13.66
N GLY A 250 31.86 14.50 12.81
CA GLY A 250 32.20 13.99 11.47
C GLY A 250 32.64 12.53 11.28
N LEU A 251 33.02 11.80 12.30
CA LEU A 251 33.51 10.42 12.14
C LEU A 251 32.42 9.36 11.91
N GLN A 252 31.18 9.60 12.33
CA GLN A 252 30.08 8.62 12.17
C GLN A 252 29.26 8.80 10.90
N ALA A 253 29.37 9.93 10.23
CA ALA A 253 28.64 10.19 8.98
C ALA A 253 29.28 9.53 7.73
N ALA A 254 30.47 8.98 7.85
CA ALA A 254 31.14 8.24 6.76
C ALA A 254 30.50 6.89 6.43
N LEU A 255 29.60 6.40 7.30
CA LEU A 255 28.74 5.25 7.02
C LEU A 255 27.37 5.77 6.56
N GLY A 256 27.31 6.31 5.36
CA GLY A 256 26.05 6.61 4.68
C GLY A 256 25.11 5.40 4.71
N PRO A 257 23.77 5.62 4.60
CA PRO A 257 22.82 4.51 4.59
C PRO A 257 23.29 3.50 3.55
N LYS A 258 23.46 2.24 3.99
CA LYS A 258 23.85 1.12 3.12
C LYS A 258 23.04 1.23 1.83
N VAL A 259 23.70 1.56 0.75
CA VAL A 259 23.17 1.33 -0.58
C VAL A 259 22.86 -0.15 -0.57
N VAL A 260 21.56 -0.49 -0.63
CA VAL A 260 21.17 -1.87 -0.88
C VAL A 260 21.66 -2.14 -2.29
N SER A 261 22.88 -2.64 -2.36
CA SER A 261 23.45 -3.20 -3.57
C SER A 261 22.51 -4.33 -3.96
N THR A 262 21.80 -4.17 -5.07
CA THR A 262 21.21 -5.28 -5.77
C THR A 262 22.29 -6.34 -5.91
N PRO A 263 22.05 -7.59 -5.50
CA PRO A 263 23.06 -8.63 -5.68
C PRO A 263 23.36 -8.75 -7.17
N SER A 264 24.61 -8.50 -7.51
CA SER A 264 25.19 -8.81 -8.81
C SER A 264 24.97 -10.30 -9.06
N THR A 265 24.21 -10.64 -10.10
CA THR A 265 23.95 -12.00 -10.55
C THR A 265 25.12 -12.53 -11.39
N ASP A 266 26.34 -12.41 -10.88
CA ASP A 266 27.51 -13.09 -11.43
C ASP A 266 28.01 -14.17 -10.44
N LYS A 267 27.17 -15.20 -10.28
CA LYS A 267 27.66 -16.51 -9.86
C LYS A 267 27.48 -17.46 -11.04
N PRO A 268 28.54 -18.19 -11.44
CA PRO A 268 28.42 -19.18 -12.49
C PRO A 268 27.41 -20.24 -12.05
N VAL A 269 26.42 -20.50 -12.91
CA VAL A 269 25.44 -21.55 -12.74
C VAL A 269 26.17 -22.88 -12.82
N VAL A 270 26.50 -23.47 -11.69
CA VAL A 270 26.91 -24.88 -11.61
C VAL A 270 25.63 -25.70 -11.72
N LEU A 271 25.43 -26.30 -12.89
CA LEU A 271 24.35 -27.27 -13.12
C LEU A 271 24.58 -28.48 -12.19
N PRO A 272 23.53 -28.95 -11.45
CA PRO A 272 23.66 -30.16 -10.66
C PRO A 272 23.82 -31.37 -11.60
N VAL A 273 24.88 -32.11 -11.37
CA VAL A 273 25.13 -33.42 -12.00
C VAL A 273 23.98 -34.36 -11.61
N LEU A 274 23.27 -34.86 -12.60
CA LEU A 274 22.24 -35.88 -12.45
C LEU A 274 22.86 -37.17 -11.91
N ASP A 275 22.66 -37.40 -10.63
CA ASP A 275 23.02 -38.70 -10.02
C ASP A 275 22.01 -39.77 -10.40
N LYS A 276 22.47 -40.77 -11.11
CA LYS A 276 21.67 -41.89 -11.60
C LYS A 276 21.48 -42.89 -10.48
N LYS A 277 20.22 -43.30 -10.28
CA LYS A 277 19.77 -44.59 -9.76
C LYS A 277 19.62 -44.76 -8.24
N LYS A 278 18.34 -44.70 -7.80
CA LYS A 278 17.79 -45.70 -6.88
C LYS A 278 16.40 -46.11 -7.36
N PRO A 279 16.12 -47.42 -7.49
CA PRO A 279 14.80 -47.92 -7.92
C PRO A 279 13.76 -47.80 -6.78
N PRO A 280 12.46 -47.72 -7.08
CA PRO A 280 11.41 -47.59 -6.09
C PRO A 280 11.20 -48.87 -5.30
N LYS A 281 11.08 -48.77 -3.97
CA LYS A 281 10.69 -49.89 -3.10
C LYS A 281 9.25 -50.34 -3.39
N ARG A 282 9.09 -51.62 -3.70
CA ARG A 282 7.81 -52.30 -3.90
C ARG A 282 6.90 -52.16 -2.67
N CYS A 283 5.70 -51.68 -2.88
CA CYS A 283 4.60 -51.71 -1.92
C CYS A 283 4.14 -53.17 -1.73
N ARG A 284 4.20 -53.70 -0.52
CA ARG A 284 3.64 -55.00 -0.13
C ARG A 284 2.11 -54.90 -0.17
N ARG A 285 1.47 -55.63 -1.05
CA ARG A 285 0.03 -55.92 -1.00
C ARG A 285 -0.25 -56.82 0.21
N GLN A 286 -1.09 -56.36 1.11
CA GLN A 286 -1.74 -57.22 2.11
C GLN A 286 -2.97 -57.84 1.44
N GLY A 287 -3.05 -59.17 1.45
CA GLY A 287 -4.17 -59.95 0.97
C GLY A 287 -5.32 -59.96 2.00
N PRO A 288 -6.53 -60.40 1.56
CA PRO A 288 -7.73 -60.36 2.39
C PRO A 288 -7.71 -61.45 3.45
N ALA A 289 -8.09 -61.05 4.69
CA ALA A 289 -8.40 -61.99 5.77
C ALA A 289 -9.83 -62.53 5.60
N ARG A 290 -9.96 -63.80 5.87
CA ARG A 290 -11.23 -64.55 5.91
C ARG A 290 -12.11 -64.10 7.07
#